data_335bf99273488ffe64d7cb1c61f01e3a
#
_entry.id   335bf99273488ffe64d7cb1c61f01e3a
#
_cell.length_a   1.000
_cell.length_b   1.000
_cell.length_c   1.000
_cell.angle_alpha   90.00
_cell.angle_beta   90.00
_cell.angle_gamma   90.00
#
_symmetry.space_group_name_H-M   'P 1'
#
loop_
_entity.id
_entity.type
_entity.pdbx_description
1 polymer ?
#
loop_
_entity_poly.entity_id
_entity_poly.type
_entity_poly.pdbx_seq_one_letter_code
_entity_poly.pdbx_strand_id
1 'polypeptide(L)'
;MNIPDFYAYLVRARRDLWAFLETLPDEALSRPVIGGERFHCIKDLVLHVAAVEDSWLREDILGDKPIWTDTPGLEDAQDGAHYAQTPLPELLAYWRAVEQSTLAYLARLTPGELDREVTVNTPKGERSFTVSGLLWHVMQHEVRHTAQIALLGRQQGFPPPSLDLLRYLPSR
;
A
#
# COMPACT_ATOMS: atom_id res chain seq x y z
N MET A 1 -1.22 -11.85 -17.54
CA MET A 1 -1.49 -10.58 -16.79
C MET A 1 -0.16 -9.85 -16.65
N ASN A 2 -0.08 -8.63 -17.06
CA ASN A 2 1.09 -7.76 -16.94
C ASN A 2 0.97 -6.85 -15.69
N ILE A 3 2.00 -6.05 -15.41
CA ILE A 3 2.03 -5.13 -14.25
C ILE A 3 0.87 -4.13 -14.27
N PRO A 4 0.60 -3.38 -15.36
CA PRO A 4 -0.53 -2.47 -15.40
C PRO A 4 -1.90 -3.14 -15.16
N ASP A 5 -2.11 -4.33 -15.72
CA ASP A 5 -3.36 -5.08 -15.51
C ASP A 5 -3.54 -5.51 -14.04
N PHE A 6 -2.45 -5.99 -13.41
CA PHE A 6 -2.51 -6.38 -12.01
C PHE A 6 -2.70 -5.17 -11.08
N TYR A 7 -2.03 -4.07 -11.37
CA TYR A 7 -2.24 -2.84 -10.61
C TYR A 7 -3.68 -2.29 -10.78
N ALA A 8 -4.26 -2.39 -11.98
CA ALA A 8 -5.65 -2.03 -12.20
C ALA A 8 -6.65 -2.91 -11.41
N TYR A 9 -6.31 -4.19 -11.17
CA TYR A 9 -7.05 -5.02 -10.23
C TYR A 9 -6.92 -4.48 -8.79
N LEU A 10 -5.70 -4.17 -8.33
CA LEU A 10 -5.47 -3.63 -6.99
C LEU A 10 -6.25 -2.33 -6.75
N VAL A 11 -6.26 -1.43 -7.72
CA VAL A 11 -7.05 -0.18 -7.64
C VAL A 11 -8.53 -0.46 -7.39
N ARG A 12 -9.12 -1.46 -8.05
CA ARG A 12 -10.54 -1.83 -7.85
C ARG A 12 -10.78 -2.50 -6.49
N ALA A 13 -9.93 -3.44 -6.11
CA ALA A 13 -10.00 -4.12 -4.81
C ALA A 13 -9.81 -3.12 -3.65
N ARG A 14 -8.91 -2.16 -3.83
CA ARG A 14 -8.64 -1.05 -2.91
C ARG A 14 -9.87 -0.17 -2.69
N ARG A 15 -10.68 0.12 -3.72
CA ARG A 15 -11.95 0.86 -3.57
C ARG A 15 -12.93 0.12 -2.65
N ASP A 16 -13.08 -1.19 -2.83
CA ASP A 16 -13.95 -2.00 -1.96
C ASP A 16 -13.40 -2.04 -0.53
N LEU A 17 -12.07 -2.14 -0.36
CA LEU A 17 -11.44 -2.10 0.95
C LEU A 17 -11.64 -0.74 1.64
N TRP A 18 -11.43 0.37 0.93
CA TRP A 18 -11.63 1.71 1.50
C TRP A 18 -13.08 1.93 1.91
N ALA A 19 -14.05 1.57 1.06
CA ALA A 19 -15.45 1.63 1.40
C ALA A 19 -15.78 0.81 2.66
N PHE A 20 -15.19 -0.37 2.81
CA PHE A 20 -15.32 -1.17 4.03
C PHE A 20 -14.74 -0.45 5.25
N LEU A 21 -13.51 0.07 5.17
CA LEU A 21 -12.86 0.77 6.27
C LEU A 21 -13.65 2.00 6.73
N GLU A 22 -14.25 2.73 5.79
CA GLU A 22 -15.09 3.90 6.08
C GLU A 22 -16.40 3.54 6.83
N THR A 23 -16.80 2.25 6.84
CA THR A 23 -17.95 1.78 7.64
C THR A 23 -17.59 1.40 9.08
N LEU A 24 -16.31 1.23 9.39
CA LEU A 24 -15.87 0.80 10.71
C LEU A 24 -15.84 1.98 11.69
N PRO A 25 -16.23 1.76 12.97
CA PRO A 25 -16.02 2.77 13.99
C PRO A 25 -14.52 3.01 14.23
N ASP A 26 -14.16 4.24 14.56
CA ASP A 26 -12.76 4.62 14.78
C ASP A 26 -12.08 3.77 15.85
N GLU A 27 -12.83 3.37 16.89
CA GLU A 27 -12.34 2.45 17.94
C GLU A 27 -11.87 1.10 17.36
N ALA A 28 -12.58 0.53 16.36
CA ALA A 28 -12.19 -0.72 15.73
C ALA A 28 -10.93 -0.55 14.84
N LEU A 29 -10.81 0.61 14.19
CA LEU A 29 -9.65 0.95 13.35
C LEU A 29 -8.38 1.19 14.16
N SER A 30 -8.54 1.76 15.38
CA SER A 30 -7.44 2.21 16.25
C SER A 30 -7.09 1.21 17.34
N ARG A 31 -7.92 0.17 17.56
CA ARG A 31 -7.72 -0.82 18.61
C ARG A 31 -6.41 -1.59 18.40
N PRO A 32 -5.54 -1.66 19.42
CA PRO A 32 -4.33 -2.48 19.33
C PRO A 32 -4.70 -3.96 19.41
N VAL A 33 -4.72 -4.63 18.25
CA VAL A 33 -5.09 -6.06 18.12
C VAL A 33 -3.91 -6.92 17.65
N ILE A 34 -2.79 -6.29 17.29
CA ILE A 34 -1.55 -6.97 16.90
C ILE A 34 -0.52 -6.76 18.01
N GLY A 35 0.03 -7.85 18.52
CA GLY A 35 1.17 -7.81 19.45
C GLY A 35 2.48 -7.60 18.69
N GLY A 36 3.46 -6.96 19.34
CA GLY A 36 4.77 -6.72 18.77
C GLY A 36 5.16 -5.24 18.74
N GLU A 37 6.28 -4.94 18.09
CA GLU A 37 6.85 -3.58 18.05
C GLU A 37 6.29 -2.72 16.89
N ARG A 38 5.60 -3.33 15.90
CA ARG A 38 5.14 -2.64 14.68
C ARG A 38 3.69 -3.02 14.36
N PHE A 39 2.93 -2.06 13.80
CA PHE A 39 1.58 -2.28 13.28
C PHE A 39 0.59 -2.79 14.31
N HIS A 40 0.28 -1.99 15.31
CA HIS A 40 -0.59 -2.40 16.42
C HIS A 40 -2.07 -2.45 16.02
N CYS A 41 -2.50 -1.70 15.02
CA CYS A 41 -3.89 -1.56 14.64
C CYS A 41 -4.10 -1.53 13.12
N ILE A 42 -5.35 -1.48 12.69
CA ILE A 42 -5.71 -1.40 11.26
C ILE A 42 -5.15 -0.12 10.62
N LYS A 43 -5.21 1.03 11.28
CA LYS A 43 -4.69 2.29 10.75
C LYS A 43 -3.19 2.23 10.46
N ASP A 44 -2.41 1.58 11.34
CA ASP A 44 -0.98 1.41 11.12
C ASP A 44 -0.70 0.60 9.84
N LEU A 45 -1.48 -0.47 9.59
CA LEU A 45 -1.36 -1.26 8.37
C LEU A 45 -1.80 -0.48 7.12
N VAL A 46 -2.87 0.31 7.21
CA VAL A 46 -3.35 1.17 6.11
C VAL A 46 -2.24 2.14 5.69
N LEU A 47 -1.63 2.82 6.65
CA LEU A 47 -0.51 3.72 6.35
C LEU A 47 0.69 2.96 5.80
N HIS A 48 1.05 1.84 6.42
CA HIS A 48 2.21 1.05 6.00
C HIS A 48 2.13 0.60 4.54
N VAL A 49 0.97 0.14 4.08
CA VAL A 49 0.78 -0.26 2.67
C VAL A 49 1.06 0.91 1.74
N ALA A 50 0.49 2.08 2.04
CA ALA A 50 0.69 3.27 1.22
C ALA A 50 2.14 3.76 1.26
N ALA A 51 2.76 3.81 2.45
CA ALA A 51 4.12 4.30 2.62
C ALA A 51 5.15 3.40 1.92
N VAL A 52 4.96 2.08 1.93
CA VAL A 52 5.83 1.16 1.20
C VAL A 52 5.72 1.35 -0.31
N GLU A 53 4.51 1.53 -0.85
CA GLU A 53 4.32 1.83 -2.27
C GLU A 53 5.00 3.15 -2.65
N ASP A 54 4.82 4.19 -1.83
CA ASP A 54 5.41 5.52 -2.04
C ASP A 54 6.94 5.47 -2.02
N SER A 55 7.54 4.79 -1.02
CA SER A 55 9.00 4.64 -0.91
C SER A 55 9.58 3.94 -2.13
N TRP A 56 9.12 2.75 -2.44
CA TRP A 56 9.66 1.97 -3.56
C TRP A 56 9.50 2.69 -4.89
N LEU A 57 8.35 3.34 -5.13
CA LEU A 57 8.15 4.04 -6.38
C LEU A 57 8.95 5.33 -6.45
N ARG A 58 8.78 6.22 -5.46
CA ARG A 58 9.32 7.55 -5.59
C ARG A 58 10.79 7.61 -5.21
N GLU A 59 11.16 7.03 -4.10
CA GLU A 59 12.54 7.08 -3.61
C GLU A 59 13.44 6.17 -4.45
N ASP A 60 13.10 4.88 -4.54
CA ASP A 60 14.00 3.90 -5.16
C ASP A 60 13.92 3.90 -6.69
N ILE A 61 12.73 3.91 -7.29
CA ILE A 61 12.57 3.82 -8.74
C ILE A 61 12.77 5.17 -9.43
N LEU A 62 12.17 6.25 -8.90
CA LEU A 62 12.19 7.58 -9.51
C LEU A 62 13.32 8.48 -9.01
N GLY A 63 13.89 8.21 -7.83
CA GLY A 63 14.86 9.10 -7.17
C GLY A 63 14.23 10.41 -6.67
N ASP A 64 12.91 10.39 -6.48
CA ASP A 64 12.12 11.52 -6.00
C ASP A 64 11.87 11.41 -4.49
N LYS A 65 11.50 12.55 -3.88
CA LYS A 65 11.07 12.59 -2.48
C LYS A 65 9.70 11.89 -2.30
N PRO A 66 9.53 11.00 -1.31
CA PRO A 66 8.24 10.41 -0.99
C PRO A 66 7.19 11.46 -0.61
N ILE A 67 5.91 11.18 -0.89
CA ILE A 67 4.80 12.10 -0.64
C ILE A 67 4.61 12.34 0.87
N TRP A 68 4.81 11.31 1.70
CA TRP A 68 4.64 11.46 3.16
C TRP A 68 5.50 12.56 3.76
N THR A 69 6.69 12.81 3.21
CA THR A 69 7.62 13.80 3.75
C THR A 69 7.08 15.23 3.74
N ASP A 70 6.13 15.51 2.85
CA ASP A 70 5.46 16.81 2.73
C ASP A 70 3.97 16.71 3.16
N THR A 71 3.56 15.59 3.77
CA THR A 71 2.19 15.38 4.27
C THR A 71 2.18 15.61 5.78
N PRO A 72 1.54 16.68 6.26
CA PRO A 72 1.52 17.00 7.69
C PRO A 72 1.02 15.83 8.54
N GLY A 73 1.77 15.47 9.57
CA GLY A 73 1.45 14.38 10.50
C GLY A 73 1.83 12.98 10.00
N LEU A 74 2.47 12.86 8.83
CA LEU A 74 2.96 11.59 8.28
C LEU A 74 4.48 11.57 8.05
N GLU A 75 5.22 12.54 8.56
CA GLU A 75 6.65 12.72 8.32
C GLU A 75 7.49 11.50 8.71
N ASP A 76 7.01 10.70 9.69
CA ASP A 76 7.67 9.49 10.19
C ASP A 76 7.01 8.18 9.66
N ALA A 77 6.25 8.25 8.56
CA ALA A 77 5.46 7.12 8.04
C ALA A 77 6.29 5.86 7.75
N GLN A 78 7.57 6.03 7.39
CA GLN A 78 8.48 4.93 7.10
C GLN A 78 8.88 4.13 8.35
N ASP A 79 8.98 4.76 9.50
CA ASP A 79 9.59 4.18 10.71
C ASP A 79 8.66 3.26 11.51
N GLY A 80 7.42 3.05 11.01
CA GLY A 80 6.44 2.18 11.67
C GLY A 80 5.88 2.78 12.95
N ALA A 81 5.85 4.11 13.02
CA ALA A 81 5.18 4.85 14.10
C ALA A 81 3.69 4.47 14.21
N HIS A 82 3.07 4.81 15.34
CA HIS A 82 1.71 4.45 15.64
C HIS A 82 0.74 5.56 15.22
N TYR A 83 -0.15 5.23 14.30
CA TYR A 83 -1.10 6.16 13.69
C TYR A 83 -2.54 5.97 14.16
N ALA A 84 -2.74 5.31 15.31
CA ALA A 84 -4.07 5.11 15.89
C ALA A 84 -4.87 6.43 16.08
N GLN A 85 -4.18 7.55 16.32
CA GLN A 85 -4.80 8.86 16.51
C GLN A 85 -5.05 9.64 15.21
N THR A 86 -4.43 9.22 14.09
CA THR A 86 -4.63 9.88 12.80
C THR A 86 -6.02 9.54 12.25
N PRO A 87 -6.81 10.51 11.80
CA PRO A 87 -8.10 10.25 11.18
C PRO A 87 -7.99 9.37 9.93
N LEU A 88 -8.85 8.36 9.79
CA LEU A 88 -8.86 7.49 8.61
C LEU A 88 -8.92 8.29 7.28
N PRO A 89 -9.75 9.35 7.15
CA PRO A 89 -9.79 10.13 5.91
C PRO A 89 -8.44 10.71 5.48
N GLU A 90 -7.57 11.09 6.42
CA GLU A 90 -6.23 11.60 6.13
C GLU A 90 -5.31 10.50 5.60
N LEU A 91 -5.35 9.32 6.22
CA LEU A 91 -4.61 8.15 5.75
C LEU A 91 -5.05 7.72 4.34
N LEU A 92 -6.37 7.72 4.08
CA LEU A 92 -6.90 7.39 2.76
C LEU A 92 -6.61 8.48 1.72
N ALA A 93 -6.58 9.76 2.11
CA ALA A 93 -6.20 10.84 1.21
C ALA A 93 -4.73 10.70 0.77
N TYR A 94 -3.84 10.39 1.71
CA TYR A 94 -2.45 10.07 1.40
C TYR A 94 -2.34 8.86 0.45
N TRP A 95 -3.01 7.74 0.75
CA TRP A 95 -2.97 6.55 -0.13
C TRP A 95 -3.52 6.84 -1.52
N ARG A 96 -4.55 7.67 -1.65
CA ARG A 96 -5.05 8.13 -2.96
C ARG A 96 -4.01 8.94 -3.73
N ALA A 97 -3.23 9.79 -3.05
CA ALA A 97 -2.15 10.56 -3.69
C ALA A 97 -1.03 9.62 -4.20
N VAL A 98 -0.64 8.62 -3.40
CA VAL A 98 0.32 7.59 -3.81
C VAL A 98 -0.20 6.82 -5.03
N GLU A 99 -1.45 6.35 -5.00
CA GLU A 99 -2.08 5.67 -6.15
C GLU A 99 -2.02 6.50 -7.42
N GLN A 100 -2.32 7.80 -7.35
CA GLN A 100 -2.25 8.68 -8.52
C GLN A 100 -0.82 8.82 -9.06
N SER A 101 0.17 8.88 -8.18
CA SER A 101 1.59 8.90 -8.55
C SER A 101 1.98 7.61 -9.29
N THR A 102 1.56 6.46 -8.77
CA THR A 102 1.85 5.15 -9.40
C THR A 102 1.14 5.00 -10.74
N LEU A 103 -0.13 5.39 -10.85
CA LEU A 103 -0.87 5.35 -12.11
C LEU A 103 -0.22 6.23 -13.19
N ALA A 104 0.24 7.43 -12.81
CA ALA A 104 0.95 8.33 -13.72
C ALA A 104 2.29 7.74 -14.21
N TYR A 105 2.99 7.02 -13.34
CA TYR A 105 4.20 6.29 -13.71
C TYR A 105 3.90 5.12 -14.65
N LEU A 106 2.92 4.29 -14.33
CA LEU A 106 2.54 3.11 -15.12
C LEU A 106 2.03 3.48 -16.52
N ALA A 107 1.37 4.65 -16.67
CA ALA A 107 0.89 5.13 -17.96
C ALA A 107 2.00 5.41 -18.99
N ARG A 108 3.23 5.61 -18.54
CA ARG A 108 4.42 5.87 -19.39
C ARG A 108 5.45 4.75 -19.38
N LEU A 109 5.10 3.60 -18.78
CA LEU A 109 5.98 2.45 -18.62
C LEU A 109 6.33 1.84 -19.97
N THR A 110 7.62 1.63 -20.21
CA THR A 110 8.15 0.99 -21.42
C THR A 110 8.82 -0.34 -21.08
N PRO A 111 9.01 -1.26 -22.06
CA PRO A 111 9.76 -2.49 -21.82
C PRO A 111 11.18 -2.22 -21.30
N GLY A 112 11.88 -1.24 -21.87
CA GLY A 112 13.23 -0.87 -21.43
C GLY A 112 13.27 -0.34 -20.00
N GLU A 113 12.20 0.36 -19.55
CA GLU A 113 12.09 0.81 -18.17
C GLU A 113 11.87 -0.36 -17.21
N LEU A 114 11.11 -1.39 -17.62
CA LEU A 114 10.91 -2.60 -16.82
C LEU A 114 12.20 -3.37 -16.56
N ASP A 115 13.11 -3.36 -17.51
CA ASP A 115 14.41 -4.05 -17.42
C ASP A 115 15.50 -3.20 -16.77
N ARG A 116 15.25 -1.92 -16.52
CA ARG A 116 16.20 -1.02 -15.86
C ARG A 116 16.50 -1.52 -14.44
N GLU A 117 17.79 -1.59 -14.13
CA GLU A 117 18.26 -1.92 -12.78
C GLU A 117 18.25 -0.71 -11.86
N VAL A 118 17.85 -0.96 -10.63
CA VAL A 118 17.83 -0.01 -9.50
C VAL A 118 18.62 -0.62 -8.36
N THR A 119 19.59 0.12 -7.85
CA THR A 119 20.36 -0.28 -6.67
C THR A 119 19.71 0.32 -5.43
N VAL A 120 19.36 -0.53 -4.48
CA VAL A 120 18.71 -0.16 -3.22
C VAL A 120 19.59 -0.53 -2.04
N ASN A 121 19.59 0.31 -1.01
CA ASN A 121 20.27 0.03 0.25
C ASN A 121 19.37 -0.84 1.13
N THR A 122 19.85 -2.03 1.48
CA THR A 122 19.17 -2.94 2.41
C THR A 122 19.97 -3.09 3.69
N PRO A 123 19.39 -3.58 4.80
CA PRO A 123 20.14 -3.90 6.02
C PRO A 123 21.30 -4.90 5.81
N LYS A 124 21.29 -5.62 4.68
CA LYS A 124 22.32 -6.59 4.28
C LYS A 124 23.32 -6.02 3.25
N GLY A 125 23.27 -4.73 2.99
CA GLY A 125 24.09 -4.04 1.99
C GLY A 125 23.31 -3.68 0.71
N GLU A 126 24.01 -3.09 -0.25
CA GLU A 126 23.45 -2.75 -1.55
C GLU A 126 23.03 -3.98 -2.34
N ARG A 127 21.88 -3.89 -3.00
CA ARG A 127 21.35 -4.92 -3.90
C ARG A 127 20.70 -4.27 -5.11
N SER A 128 20.91 -4.86 -6.29
CA SER A 128 20.25 -4.40 -7.51
C SER A 128 19.06 -5.30 -7.85
N PHE A 129 17.98 -4.64 -8.29
CA PHE A 129 16.76 -5.29 -8.76
C PHE A 129 16.28 -4.59 -10.04
N THR A 130 15.55 -5.29 -10.88
CA THR A 130 14.86 -4.65 -11.99
C THR A 130 13.67 -3.85 -11.50
N VAL A 131 13.29 -2.79 -12.20
CA VAL A 131 12.04 -2.04 -11.95
C VAL A 131 10.84 -2.98 -11.94
N SER A 132 10.78 -3.94 -12.87
CA SER A 132 9.76 -4.97 -12.90
C SER A 132 9.69 -5.76 -11.58
N GLY A 133 10.83 -6.18 -11.04
CA GLY A 133 10.92 -6.91 -9.77
C GLY A 133 10.40 -6.08 -8.60
N LEU A 134 10.77 -4.80 -8.55
CA LEU A 134 10.32 -3.87 -7.49
C LEU A 134 8.82 -3.60 -7.58
N LEU A 135 8.26 -3.37 -8.77
CA LEU A 135 6.82 -3.18 -8.96
C LEU A 135 6.02 -4.43 -8.54
N TRP A 136 6.49 -5.64 -8.88
CA TRP A 136 5.87 -6.88 -8.41
C TRP A 136 5.95 -7.02 -6.89
N HIS A 137 7.08 -6.62 -6.28
CA HIS A 137 7.22 -6.62 -4.83
C HIS A 137 6.19 -5.72 -4.16
N VAL A 138 6.02 -4.48 -4.63
CA VAL A 138 5.03 -3.52 -4.12
C VAL A 138 3.61 -4.09 -4.20
N MET A 139 3.22 -4.62 -5.36
CA MET A 139 1.89 -5.17 -5.55
C MET A 139 1.61 -6.39 -4.67
N GLN A 140 2.60 -7.29 -4.49
CA GLN A 140 2.46 -8.43 -3.58
C GLN A 140 2.44 -8.01 -2.12
N HIS A 141 3.18 -6.96 -1.77
CA HIS A 141 3.16 -6.37 -0.44
C HIS A 141 1.75 -5.85 -0.09
N GLU A 142 1.11 -5.14 -1.00
CA GLU A 142 -0.27 -4.69 -0.83
C GLU A 142 -1.23 -5.87 -0.63
N VAL A 143 -1.21 -6.89 -1.49
CA VAL A 143 -2.07 -8.08 -1.36
C VAL A 143 -1.91 -8.73 0.03
N ARG A 144 -0.67 -8.85 0.51
CA ARG A 144 -0.39 -9.43 1.83
C ARG A 144 -1.04 -8.64 2.96
N HIS A 145 -0.85 -7.33 2.97
CA HIS A 145 -1.29 -6.50 4.08
C HIS A 145 -2.78 -6.15 4.01
N THR A 146 -3.37 -6.04 2.83
CA THR A 146 -4.82 -5.89 2.70
C THR A 146 -5.57 -7.14 3.18
N ALA A 147 -5.01 -8.33 2.99
CA ALA A 147 -5.53 -9.55 3.57
C ALA A 147 -5.45 -9.55 5.12
N GLN A 148 -4.40 -9.00 5.70
CA GLN A 148 -4.28 -8.82 7.16
C GLN A 148 -5.32 -7.81 7.68
N ILE A 149 -5.49 -6.67 7.01
CA ILE A 149 -6.53 -5.68 7.35
C ILE A 149 -7.92 -6.33 7.32
N ALA A 150 -8.22 -7.09 6.28
CA ALA A 150 -9.50 -7.82 6.16
C ALA A 150 -9.67 -8.85 7.30
N LEU A 151 -8.63 -9.58 7.66
CA LEU A 151 -8.65 -10.53 8.77
C LEU A 151 -8.93 -9.82 10.11
N LEU A 152 -8.27 -8.71 10.39
CA LEU A 152 -8.45 -7.92 11.63
C LEU A 152 -9.86 -7.34 11.73
N GLY A 153 -10.43 -6.86 10.62
CA GLY A 153 -11.82 -6.44 10.58
C GLY A 153 -12.78 -7.58 10.93
N ARG A 154 -12.57 -8.75 10.32
CA ARG A 154 -13.39 -9.95 10.58
C ARG A 154 -13.29 -10.41 12.03
N GLN A 155 -12.09 -10.40 12.64
CA GLN A 155 -11.89 -10.79 14.03
C GLN A 155 -12.63 -9.86 15.01
N GLN A 156 -12.86 -8.61 14.61
CA GLN A 156 -13.63 -7.65 15.37
C GLN A 156 -15.14 -7.67 15.06
N GLY A 157 -15.62 -8.63 14.25
CA GLY A 157 -17.02 -8.80 13.92
C GLY A 157 -17.51 -8.03 12.69
N PHE A 158 -16.60 -7.40 11.94
CA PHE A 158 -16.93 -6.65 10.72
C PHE A 158 -16.56 -7.50 9.48
N PRO A 159 -17.54 -7.99 8.69
CA PRO A 159 -17.26 -8.81 7.53
C PRO A 159 -16.65 -7.98 6.39
N PRO A 160 -15.38 -8.22 6.01
CA PRO A 160 -14.75 -7.49 4.91
C PRO A 160 -15.28 -7.97 3.55
N PRO A 161 -15.12 -7.16 2.48
CA PRO A 161 -15.38 -7.60 1.11
C PRO A 161 -14.42 -8.72 0.70
N SER A 162 -14.81 -9.52 -0.30
CA SER A 162 -13.85 -10.39 -0.98
C SER A 162 -12.95 -9.54 -1.86
N LEU A 163 -11.63 -9.70 -1.69
CA LEU A 163 -10.60 -9.05 -2.48
C LEU A 163 -9.97 -9.99 -3.51
N ASP A 164 -10.62 -11.14 -3.78
CA ASP A 164 -10.12 -12.15 -4.70
C ASP A 164 -10.03 -11.63 -6.13
N LEU A 165 -8.90 -11.88 -6.80
CA LEU A 165 -8.63 -11.45 -8.16
C LEU A 165 -9.78 -11.78 -9.13
N LEU A 166 -10.35 -13.00 -9.04
CA LEU A 166 -11.40 -13.45 -9.96
C LEU A 166 -12.66 -12.58 -9.92
N ARG A 167 -12.95 -11.92 -8.79
CA ARG A 167 -14.08 -10.99 -8.65
C ARG A 167 -13.93 -9.76 -9.56
N TYR A 168 -12.72 -9.38 -9.87
CA TYR A 168 -12.38 -8.16 -10.61
C TYR A 168 -11.96 -8.40 -12.06
N LEU A 169 -11.85 -9.66 -12.47
CA LEU A 169 -11.61 -10.01 -13.86
C LEU A 169 -12.91 -9.95 -14.67
N PRO A 170 -12.85 -9.55 -15.95
CA PRO A 170 -14.01 -9.62 -16.82
C PRO A 170 -14.46 -11.09 -16.97
N SER A 171 -15.74 -11.34 -16.71
CA SER A 171 -16.35 -12.62 -17.09
C SER A 171 -16.41 -12.74 -18.61
N ARG A 172 -15.99 -13.86 -19.15
CA ARG A 172 -16.09 -14.16 -20.59
C ARG A 172 -17.45 -14.76 -20.88
#